data_4cf3a44294050a5fa50e33246e9308dd
#
_entry.id   4cf3a44294050a5fa50e33246e9308dd
#
_cell.length_a   1.000
_cell.length_b   1.000
_cell.length_c   1.000
_cell.angle_alpha   90.00
_cell.angle_beta   90.00
_cell.angle_gamma   90.00
#
_symmetry.space_group_name_H-M   'P 1'
#
loop_
_entity.id
_entity.type
_entity.pdbx_description
1 polymer ?
#
loop_
_entity_poly.entity_id
_entity_poly.type
_entity_poly.pdbx_seq_one_letter_code
_entity_poly.pdbx_strand_id
1 'polypeptide(L)'
;KPVYIICFTHYHADHISGLPGMLLTMGNAERTEPLLLIGPKGLTRVVNSLRVIAPELPFPIEYMELAEPEHSIDFEGFRIEAFRVNHNVVCYGYSIIIERSGRFQLDKAQALNIPKQYWSRLQKGETIETPENVFTPDMVMGPPRKGIKLTYCTDTRPTEGIVKNAAEADLFICEGMYGEPEKKDKARE
;
A
#
# COMPACT_ATOMS: atom_id res chain seq x y z
N LYS A 1 -4.89 11.44 -11.15
CA LYS A 1 -4.65 9.99 -11.24
C LYS A 1 -5.74 9.29 -10.46
N PRO A 2 -6.26 8.15 -10.93
CA PRO A 2 -7.29 7.41 -10.20
C PRO A 2 -6.73 6.84 -8.89
N VAL A 3 -7.59 6.77 -7.86
CA VAL A 3 -7.32 6.06 -6.61
C VAL A 3 -7.78 4.61 -6.81
N TYR A 4 -6.92 3.63 -6.61
CA TYR A 4 -7.25 2.21 -6.79
C TYR A 4 -7.48 1.47 -5.48
N ILE A 5 -6.85 1.94 -4.39
CA ILE A 5 -6.88 1.31 -3.08
C ILE A 5 -7.09 2.38 -2.02
N ILE A 6 -7.94 2.09 -1.03
CA ILE A 6 -8.09 2.88 0.18
C ILE A 6 -7.87 1.96 1.37
N CYS A 7 -6.94 2.32 2.25
CA CYS A 7 -6.67 1.58 3.48
C CYS A 7 -7.27 2.35 4.67
N PHE A 8 -8.12 1.69 5.45
CA PHE A 8 -8.69 2.24 6.67
C PHE A 8 -7.92 1.76 7.89
N THR A 9 -7.47 2.68 8.70
CA THR A 9 -6.81 2.36 9.97
C THR A 9 -7.82 1.75 10.95
N HIS A 10 -8.97 2.37 11.10
CA HIS A 10 -10.09 1.95 11.96
C HIS A 10 -11.39 2.66 11.55
N TYR A 11 -12.48 2.49 12.31
CA TYR A 11 -13.83 2.94 11.91
C TYR A 11 -14.44 3.99 12.85
N HIS A 12 -13.63 4.83 13.51
CA HIS A 12 -14.19 6.01 14.14
C HIS A 12 -14.71 6.98 13.07
N ALA A 13 -15.73 7.75 13.41
CA ALA A 13 -16.47 8.55 12.45
C ALA A 13 -15.60 9.58 11.71
N ASP A 14 -14.68 10.21 12.39
CA ASP A 14 -13.73 11.19 11.85
C ASP A 14 -12.77 10.60 10.81
N HIS A 15 -12.59 9.27 10.80
CA HIS A 15 -11.73 8.57 9.85
C HIS A 15 -12.48 7.96 8.65
N ILE A 16 -13.81 7.75 8.74
CA ILE A 16 -14.54 7.03 7.69
C ILE A 16 -15.81 7.73 7.20
N SER A 17 -16.38 8.66 7.94
CA SER A 17 -17.68 9.27 7.58
C SER A 17 -17.67 10.03 6.23
N GLY A 18 -16.51 10.47 5.76
CA GLY A 18 -16.36 11.10 4.44
C GLY A 18 -16.44 10.16 3.24
N LEU A 19 -16.39 8.82 3.48
CA LEU A 19 -16.32 7.84 2.40
C LEU A 19 -17.49 7.92 1.41
N PRO A 20 -18.78 8.02 1.80
CA PRO A 20 -19.87 8.09 0.83
C PRO A 20 -19.74 9.25 -0.16
N GLY A 21 -19.38 10.42 0.34
CA GLY A 21 -19.15 11.60 -0.50
C GLY A 21 -17.98 11.43 -1.47
N MET A 22 -16.89 10.80 -1.00
CA MET A 22 -15.75 10.48 -1.84
C MET A 22 -16.13 9.49 -2.95
N LEU A 23 -16.88 8.42 -2.62
CA LEU A 23 -17.33 7.43 -3.60
C LEU A 23 -18.23 8.05 -4.68
N LEU A 24 -19.18 8.93 -4.29
CA LEU A 24 -20.00 9.67 -5.24
C LEU A 24 -19.17 10.59 -6.14
N THR A 25 -18.18 11.28 -5.58
CA THR A 25 -17.28 12.14 -6.36
C THR A 25 -16.48 11.31 -7.38
N MET A 26 -16.01 10.11 -6.99
CA MET A 26 -15.32 9.21 -7.91
C MET A 26 -16.24 8.69 -9.01
N GLY A 27 -17.51 8.39 -8.70
CA GLY A 27 -18.53 8.00 -9.66
C GLY A 27 -18.86 9.11 -10.65
N ASN A 28 -19.01 10.35 -10.17
CA ASN A 28 -19.24 11.52 -11.01
C ASN A 28 -18.06 11.85 -11.94
N ALA A 29 -16.87 11.37 -11.62
CA ALA A 29 -15.69 11.44 -12.48
C ALA A 29 -15.60 10.27 -13.47
N GLU A 30 -16.73 9.62 -13.76
CA GLU A 30 -16.87 8.53 -14.75
C GLU A 30 -15.98 7.30 -14.46
N ARG A 31 -15.65 7.05 -13.19
CA ARG A 31 -14.91 5.85 -12.82
C ARG A 31 -15.72 4.59 -13.09
N THR A 32 -15.10 3.62 -13.72
CA THR A 32 -15.66 2.28 -13.95
C THR A 32 -14.80 1.16 -13.35
N GLU A 33 -13.52 1.44 -13.07
CA GLU A 33 -12.58 0.46 -12.54
C GLU A 33 -12.89 0.13 -11.08
N PRO A 34 -12.67 -1.13 -10.67
CA PRO A 34 -12.83 -1.56 -9.28
C PRO A 34 -12.05 -0.70 -8.28
N LEU A 35 -12.62 -0.50 -7.10
CA LEU A 35 -11.97 0.15 -5.96
C LEU A 35 -11.78 -0.88 -4.86
N LEU A 36 -10.52 -1.15 -4.48
CA LEU A 36 -10.21 -2.02 -3.36
C LEU A 36 -10.21 -1.22 -2.05
N LEU A 37 -10.99 -1.67 -1.09
CA LEU A 37 -10.97 -1.18 0.29
C LEU A 37 -10.32 -2.21 1.19
N ILE A 38 -9.32 -1.79 1.97
CA ILE A 38 -8.59 -2.61 2.93
C ILE A 38 -8.82 -2.02 4.32
N GLY A 39 -9.10 -2.86 5.31
CA GLY A 39 -9.28 -2.39 6.69
C GLY A 39 -9.54 -3.50 7.68
N PRO A 40 -9.69 -3.16 8.96
CA PRO A 40 -9.99 -4.13 10.01
C PRO A 40 -11.23 -4.98 9.72
N LYS A 41 -11.35 -6.13 10.39
CA LYS A 41 -12.54 -6.98 10.33
C LYS A 41 -13.82 -6.18 10.58
N GLY A 42 -14.84 -6.40 9.75
CA GLY A 42 -16.11 -5.67 9.75
C GLY A 42 -16.18 -4.53 8.73
N LEU A 43 -15.14 -4.34 7.90
CA LEU A 43 -15.08 -3.33 6.84
C LEU A 43 -16.32 -3.37 5.95
N THR A 44 -16.66 -4.53 5.42
CA THR A 44 -17.79 -4.72 4.51
C THR A 44 -19.09 -4.23 5.12
N ARG A 45 -19.34 -4.60 6.39
CA ARG A 45 -20.55 -4.18 7.12
C ARG A 45 -20.60 -2.66 7.32
N VAL A 46 -19.49 -2.06 7.76
CA VAL A 46 -19.41 -0.62 8.02
C VAL A 46 -19.61 0.17 6.73
N VAL A 47 -18.90 -0.18 5.68
CA VAL A 47 -19.00 0.50 4.37
C VAL A 47 -20.39 0.37 3.78
N ASN A 48 -21.01 -0.82 3.82
CA ASN A 48 -22.38 -1.01 3.33
C ASN A 48 -23.40 -0.21 4.14
N SER A 49 -23.21 -0.05 5.45
CA SER A 49 -24.06 0.79 6.28
C SER A 49 -23.93 2.27 5.92
N LEU A 50 -22.72 2.76 5.67
CA LEU A 50 -22.50 4.14 5.23
C LEU A 50 -23.04 4.39 3.82
N ARG A 51 -22.96 3.39 2.94
CA ARG A 51 -23.44 3.50 1.56
C ARG A 51 -24.96 3.54 1.40
N VAL A 52 -25.74 3.40 2.46
CA VAL A 52 -27.19 3.62 2.39
C VAL A 52 -27.55 4.97 1.78
N ILE A 53 -26.72 6.00 1.97
CA ILE A 53 -26.87 7.33 1.37
C ILE A 53 -26.20 7.48 -0.01
N ALA A 54 -25.50 6.46 -0.50
CA ALA A 54 -24.83 6.41 -1.80
C ALA A 54 -24.94 4.98 -2.38
N PRO A 55 -26.17 4.48 -2.63
CA PRO A 55 -26.40 3.05 -2.89
C PRO A 55 -25.86 2.61 -4.26
N GLU A 56 -25.94 3.49 -5.27
CA GLU A 56 -25.55 3.19 -6.65
C GLU A 56 -24.22 3.85 -6.99
N LEU A 57 -23.29 3.06 -7.48
CA LEU A 57 -21.98 3.49 -7.97
C LEU A 57 -21.72 2.85 -9.32
N PRO A 58 -21.10 3.59 -10.28
CA PRO A 58 -20.80 3.04 -11.61
C PRO A 58 -19.60 2.11 -11.64
N PHE A 59 -19.01 1.80 -10.47
CA PHE A 59 -17.86 0.91 -10.31
C PHE A 59 -18.05 -0.07 -9.15
N PRO A 60 -17.47 -1.27 -9.23
CA PRO A 60 -17.52 -2.23 -8.14
C PRO A 60 -16.57 -1.83 -6.99
N ILE A 61 -16.95 -2.22 -5.77
CA ILE A 61 -16.09 -2.14 -4.59
C ILE A 61 -15.69 -3.56 -4.19
N GLU A 62 -14.39 -3.76 -4.04
CA GLU A 62 -13.78 -4.97 -3.50
C GLU A 62 -13.36 -4.73 -2.06
N TYR A 63 -13.45 -5.76 -1.22
CA TYR A 63 -13.16 -5.66 0.21
C TYR A 63 -12.09 -6.66 0.63
N MET A 64 -11.12 -6.18 1.40
CA MET A 64 -10.13 -7.02 2.07
C MET A 64 -10.13 -6.72 3.56
N GLU A 65 -10.64 -7.63 4.36
CA GLU A 65 -10.70 -7.51 5.81
C GLU A 65 -9.46 -8.12 6.46
N LEU A 66 -8.81 -7.32 7.30
CA LEU A 66 -7.62 -7.71 8.06
C LEU A 66 -8.03 -8.32 9.39
N ALA A 67 -7.60 -9.55 9.67
CA ALA A 67 -7.91 -10.28 10.89
C ALA A 67 -6.69 -10.44 11.81
N GLU A 68 -5.52 -10.68 11.21
CA GLU A 68 -4.29 -10.96 11.94
C GLU A 68 -3.55 -9.68 12.35
N PRO A 69 -2.64 -9.73 13.32
CA PRO A 69 -1.87 -8.56 13.77
C PRO A 69 -0.97 -7.95 12.69
N GLU A 70 -0.46 -8.75 11.79
CA GLU A 70 0.40 -8.33 10.67
C GLU A 70 -0.10 -8.94 9.38
N HIS A 71 -0.09 -8.17 8.29
CA HIS A 71 -0.40 -8.63 6.94
C HIS A 71 0.63 -8.08 5.97
N SER A 72 0.96 -8.88 4.96
CA SER A 72 1.73 -8.47 3.80
C SER A 72 0.89 -8.75 2.55
N ILE A 73 0.63 -7.73 1.76
CA ILE A 73 -0.26 -7.75 0.60
C ILE A 73 0.54 -7.27 -0.60
N ASP A 74 0.82 -8.17 -1.53
CA ASP A 74 1.60 -7.87 -2.72
C ASP A 74 0.69 -7.40 -3.86
N PHE A 75 1.13 -6.33 -4.53
CA PHE A 75 0.54 -5.78 -5.74
C PHE A 75 1.62 -5.66 -6.82
N GLU A 76 1.21 -5.47 -8.07
CA GLU A 76 2.15 -5.22 -9.14
C GLU A 76 2.94 -3.92 -8.89
N GLY A 77 4.23 -4.05 -8.57
CA GLY A 77 5.16 -2.94 -8.37
C GLY A 77 5.22 -2.34 -6.97
N PHE A 78 4.41 -2.80 -6.01
CA PHE A 78 4.49 -2.38 -4.61
C PHE A 78 3.87 -3.41 -3.66
N ARG A 79 4.17 -3.28 -2.38
CA ARG A 79 3.60 -4.09 -1.30
C ARG A 79 3.02 -3.18 -0.23
N ILE A 80 1.91 -3.59 0.36
CA ILE A 80 1.35 -2.98 1.56
C ILE A 80 1.57 -3.93 2.74
N GLU A 81 2.22 -3.45 3.78
CA GLU A 81 2.31 -4.11 5.07
C GLU A 81 1.37 -3.41 6.05
N ALA A 82 0.42 -4.15 6.62
CA ALA A 82 -0.45 -3.66 7.68
C ALA A 82 0.00 -4.24 9.01
N PHE A 83 0.05 -3.42 10.05
CA PHE A 83 0.47 -3.82 11.40
C PHE A 83 -0.44 -3.22 12.46
N ARG A 84 -0.73 -4.01 13.51
CA ARG A 84 -1.57 -3.54 14.62
C ARG A 84 -0.88 -2.44 15.40
N VAL A 85 -1.67 -1.43 15.74
CA VAL A 85 -1.28 -0.36 16.64
C VAL A 85 -2.16 -0.36 17.90
N ASN A 86 -1.79 0.41 18.91
CA ASN A 86 -2.47 0.41 20.20
C ASN A 86 -3.50 1.54 20.28
N HIS A 87 -4.75 1.19 20.04
CA HIS A 87 -5.90 2.10 20.17
C HIS A 87 -7.05 1.37 20.89
N ASN A 88 -8.09 2.10 21.29
CA ASN A 88 -9.27 1.56 21.99
C ASN A 88 -10.17 0.67 21.12
N VAL A 89 -9.96 0.69 19.78
CA VAL A 89 -10.56 -0.21 18.80
C VAL A 89 -9.48 -0.88 17.98
N VAL A 90 -9.88 -1.87 17.19
CA VAL A 90 -8.96 -2.51 16.23
C VAL A 90 -8.44 -1.48 15.23
N CYS A 91 -7.16 -1.18 15.30
CA CYS A 91 -6.51 -0.16 14.47
C CYS A 91 -5.23 -0.70 13.85
N TYR A 92 -4.97 -0.34 12.60
CA TYR A 92 -3.77 -0.69 11.84
C TYR A 92 -3.00 0.55 11.39
N GLY A 93 -1.68 0.45 11.46
CA GLY A 93 -0.79 1.26 10.65
C GLY A 93 -0.48 0.56 9.34
N TYR A 94 0.03 1.29 8.36
CA TYR A 94 0.34 0.77 7.03
C TYR A 94 1.72 1.24 6.57
N SER A 95 2.49 0.32 5.99
CA SER A 95 3.71 0.66 5.24
C SER A 95 3.48 0.34 3.76
N ILE A 96 3.71 1.31 2.89
CA ILE A 96 3.70 1.13 1.45
C ILE A 96 5.14 1.04 0.98
N ILE A 97 5.50 -0.08 0.35
CA ILE A 97 6.86 -0.39 -0.05
C ILE A 97 6.88 -0.55 -1.57
N ILE A 98 7.62 0.33 -2.24
CA ILE A 98 7.86 0.27 -3.68
C ILE A 98 9.28 -0.27 -3.88
N GLU A 99 9.39 -1.51 -4.31
CA GLU A 99 10.69 -2.08 -4.64
C GLU A 99 11.20 -1.55 -5.97
N ARG A 100 12.49 -1.32 -6.05
CA ARG A 100 13.13 -0.83 -7.26
C ARG A 100 14.17 -1.83 -7.73
N SER A 101 13.89 -2.46 -8.86
CA SER A 101 14.85 -3.31 -9.55
C SER A 101 16.13 -2.55 -9.89
N GLY A 102 17.21 -3.27 -10.10
CA GLY A 102 18.45 -2.72 -10.59
C GLY A 102 18.29 -1.96 -11.92
N ARG A 103 19.32 -1.22 -12.31
CA ARG A 103 19.36 -0.62 -13.65
C ARG A 103 19.69 -1.69 -14.68
N PHE A 104 19.01 -1.62 -15.81
CA PHE A 104 19.38 -2.42 -16.97
C PHE A 104 20.80 -2.03 -17.43
N GLN A 105 21.67 -3.02 -17.60
CA GLN A 105 23.09 -2.85 -17.98
C GLN A 105 23.26 -3.14 -19.46
N LEU A 106 23.27 -2.08 -20.26
CA LEU A 106 23.35 -2.14 -21.71
C LEU A 106 24.61 -2.91 -22.18
N ASP A 107 25.74 -2.63 -21.52
CA ASP A 107 27.01 -3.24 -21.85
C ASP A 107 26.99 -4.77 -21.68
N LYS A 108 26.34 -5.25 -20.63
CA LYS A 108 26.15 -6.70 -20.42
C LYS A 108 25.24 -7.32 -21.48
N ALA A 109 24.13 -6.65 -21.81
CA ALA A 109 23.21 -7.14 -22.83
C ALA A 109 23.89 -7.23 -24.19
N GLN A 110 24.75 -6.26 -24.52
CA GLN A 110 25.54 -6.27 -25.75
C GLN A 110 26.63 -7.35 -25.74
N ALA A 111 27.39 -7.48 -24.63
CA ALA A 111 28.42 -8.49 -24.47
C ALA A 111 27.88 -9.93 -24.57
N LEU A 112 26.66 -10.15 -24.10
CA LEU A 112 25.96 -11.43 -24.19
C LEU A 112 25.20 -11.62 -25.51
N ASN A 113 25.32 -10.69 -26.45
CA ASN A 113 24.63 -10.69 -27.74
C ASN A 113 23.11 -10.89 -27.62
N ILE A 114 22.49 -10.35 -26.57
CA ILE A 114 21.05 -10.46 -26.36
C ILE A 114 20.31 -9.55 -27.35
N PRO A 115 19.39 -10.08 -28.17
CA PRO A 115 18.64 -9.28 -29.13
C PRO A 115 17.84 -8.15 -28.46
N LYS A 116 17.89 -6.96 -29.05
CA LYS A 116 17.25 -5.75 -28.50
C LYS A 116 15.76 -5.91 -28.23
N GLN A 117 15.07 -6.74 -28.99
CA GLN A 117 13.65 -7.05 -28.79
C GLN A 117 13.33 -7.67 -27.42
N TYR A 118 14.30 -8.29 -26.73
CA TYR A 118 14.14 -8.90 -25.43
C TYR A 118 14.48 -7.99 -24.25
N TRP A 119 15.16 -6.87 -24.48
CA TRP A 119 15.67 -5.99 -23.43
C TRP A 119 14.56 -5.45 -22.51
N SER A 120 13.45 -4.96 -23.12
CA SER A 120 12.32 -4.43 -22.34
C SER A 120 11.64 -5.49 -21.49
N ARG A 121 11.58 -6.73 -21.96
CA ARG A 121 11.00 -7.86 -21.23
C ARG A 121 11.89 -8.30 -20.08
N LEU A 122 13.20 -8.41 -20.32
CA LEU A 122 14.18 -8.69 -19.26
C LEU A 122 14.20 -7.60 -18.18
N GLN A 123 14.07 -6.32 -18.60
CA GLN A 123 13.97 -5.20 -17.66
C GLN A 123 12.73 -5.25 -16.78
N LYS A 124 11.65 -5.87 -17.26
CA LYS A 124 10.42 -6.10 -16.51
C LYS A 124 10.44 -7.36 -15.64
N GLY A 125 11.56 -8.09 -15.64
CA GLY A 125 11.72 -9.30 -14.83
C GLY A 125 11.30 -10.60 -15.54
N GLU A 126 11.02 -10.55 -16.87
CA GLU A 126 10.64 -11.75 -17.62
C GLU A 126 11.87 -12.56 -18.01
N THR A 127 11.80 -13.88 -17.88
CA THR A 127 12.77 -14.82 -18.46
C THR A 127 12.37 -15.12 -19.90
N ILE A 128 13.33 -15.09 -20.81
CA ILE A 128 13.13 -15.35 -22.24
C ILE A 128 13.77 -16.68 -22.60
N GLU A 129 12.96 -17.61 -23.00
CA GLU A 129 13.41 -18.90 -23.54
C GLU A 129 13.38 -18.88 -25.06
N THR A 130 14.50 -19.25 -25.67
CA THR A 130 14.63 -19.46 -27.13
C THR A 130 15.13 -20.89 -27.34
N PRO A 131 15.00 -21.45 -28.55
CA PRO A 131 15.51 -22.81 -28.82
C PRO A 131 17.00 -23.00 -28.51
N GLU A 132 17.79 -21.93 -28.52
CA GLU A 132 19.25 -21.96 -28.38
C GLU A 132 19.74 -21.42 -27.03
N ASN A 133 18.96 -20.52 -26.39
CA ASN A 133 19.39 -19.79 -25.20
C ASN A 133 18.25 -19.49 -24.24
N VAL A 134 18.58 -19.38 -22.96
CA VAL A 134 17.69 -18.83 -21.92
C VAL A 134 18.33 -17.52 -21.42
N PHE A 135 17.61 -16.43 -21.52
CA PHE A 135 18.04 -15.13 -21.00
C PHE A 135 17.22 -14.80 -19.75
N THR A 136 17.89 -14.53 -18.64
CA THR A 136 17.28 -14.19 -17.38
C THR A 136 17.57 -12.72 -16.99
N PRO A 137 16.69 -12.07 -16.21
CA PRO A 137 16.89 -10.67 -15.80
C PRO A 137 18.22 -10.41 -15.10
N ASP A 138 18.69 -11.31 -14.26
CA ASP A 138 19.94 -11.20 -13.50
C ASP A 138 21.19 -11.08 -14.40
N MET A 139 21.13 -11.59 -15.62
CA MET A 139 22.22 -11.46 -16.59
C MET A 139 22.49 -10.00 -16.99
N VAL A 140 21.44 -9.16 -17.00
CA VAL A 140 21.48 -7.79 -17.52
C VAL A 140 21.03 -6.72 -16.54
N MET A 141 20.52 -7.11 -15.39
CA MET A 141 20.13 -6.18 -14.34
C MET A 141 21.28 -5.93 -13.37
N GLY A 142 21.45 -4.70 -12.94
CA GLY A 142 22.36 -4.36 -11.85
C GLY A 142 21.78 -4.75 -10.48
N PRO A 143 22.51 -4.47 -9.40
CA PRO A 143 22.02 -4.73 -8.06
C PRO A 143 20.71 -3.97 -7.78
N PRO A 144 19.82 -4.52 -6.94
CA PRO A 144 18.62 -3.83 -6.50
C PRO A 144 18.96 -2.43 -5.97
N ARG A 145 18.11 -1.46 -6.28
CA ARG A 145 18.26 -0.09 -5.78
C ARG A 145 17.41 0.08 -4.52
N LYS A 146 17.79 1.04 -3.67
CA LYS A 146 16.94 1.43 -2.55
C LYS A 146 15.53 1.73 -3.09
N GLY A 147 14.53 1.04 -2.56
CA GLY A 147 13.13 1.28 -2.83
C GLY A 147 12.64 2.58 -2.20
N ILE A 148 11.32 2.73 -2.11
CA ILE A 148 10.66 3.80 -1.38
C ILE A 148 9.75 3.13 -0.34
N LYS A 149 9.88 3.52 0.91
CA LYS A 149 9.01 3.08 2.00
C LYS A 149 8.33 4.28 2.63
N LEU A 150 6.99 4.27 2.61
CA LEU A 150 6.16 5.21 3.33
C LEU A 150 5.45 4.46 4.44
N THR A 151 5.54 4.93 5.68
CA THR A 151 4.80 4.36 6.80
C THR A 151 3.86 5.41 7.38
N TYR A 152 2.61 5.00 7.61
CA TYR A 152 1.53 5.82 8.14
C TYR A 152 0.90 5.15 9.36
N CYS A 153 0.70 5.91 10.42
CA CYS A 153 -0.15 5.51 11.54
C CYS A 153 -0.82 6.72 12.17
N THR A 154 -1.95 6.50 12.79
CA THR A 154 -2.77 7.50 13.48
C THR A 154 -3.38 6.87 14.72
N ASP A 155 -3.96 7.64 15.62
CA ASP A 155 -4.74 7.21 16.79
C ASP A 155 -4.10 6.02 17.49
N THR A 156 -2.88 6.21 17.97
CA THR A 156 -2.14 5.13 18.62
C THR A 156 -1.29 5.64 19.76
N ARG A 157 -1.18 4.82 20.78
CA ARG A 157 -0.09 4.95 21.75
C ARG A 157 1.20 4.42 21.12
N PRO A 158 2.37 4.92 21.56
CA PRO A 158 3.65 4.39 21.09
C PRO A 158 3.76 2.88 21.33
N THR A 159 4.20 2.15 20.30
CA THR A 159 4.43 0.70 20.36
C THR A 159 5.75 0.36 19.68
N GLU A 160 6.35 -0.76 20.07
CA GLU A 160 7.52 -1.31 19.36
C GLU A 160 7.20 -1.64 17.89
N GLY A 161 5.96 -2.04 17.60
CA GLY A 161 5.49 -2.30 16.24
C GLY A 161 5.61 -1.07 15.34
N ILE A 162 5.34 0.14 15.86
CA ILE A 162 5.51 1.39 15.10
C ILE A 162 7.00 1.60 14.80
N VAL A 163 7.87 1.46 15.80
CA VAL A 163 9.31 1.63 15.62
C VAL A 163 9.86 0.63 14.60
N LYS A 164 9.46 -0.65 14.70
CA LYS A 164 9.84 -1.71 13.76
C LYS A 164 9.41 -1.35 12.33
N ASN A 165 8.16 -0.93 12.14
CA ASN A 165 7.61 -0.68 10.81
C ASN A 165 8.00 0.69 10.25
N ALA A 166 8.30 1.69 11.08
CA ALA A 166 8.83 2.97 10.64
C ALA A 166 10.34 2.96 10.36
N ALA A 167 11.05 1.92 10.84
CA ALA A 167 12.48 1.78 10.54
C ALA A 167 12.73 1.77 9.03
N GLU A 168 13.76 2.51 8.60
CA GLU A 168 14.17 2.66 7.19
C GLU A 168 13.08 3.28 6.28
N ALA A 169 11.99 3.85 6.82
CA ALA A 169 11.01 4.58 6.03
C ALA A 169 11.63 5.87 5.45
N ASP A 170 11.37 6.15 4.18
CA ASP A 170 11.74 7.42 3.55
C ASP A 170 10.80 8.54 3.99
N LEU A 171 9.55 8.18 4.34
CA LEU A 171 8.58 9.08 4.92
C LEU A 171 7.78 8.35 6.01
N PHE A 172 7.80 8.88 7.22
CA PHE A 172 6.94 8.44 8.31
C PHE A 172 5.92 9.54 8.63
N ILE A 173 4.64 9.19 8.52
CA ILE A 173 3.52 10.06 8.86
C ILE A 173 2.86 9.47 10.10
N CYS A 174 2.86 10.22 11.18
CA CYS A 174 2.26 9.80 12.44
C CYS A 174 1.50 10.98 13.04
N GLU A 175 0.34 10.70 13.60
CA GLU A 175 -0.40 11.69 14.37
C GLU A 175 0.29 11.95 15.70
N GLY A 176 0.27 13.22 16.11
CA GLY A 176 0.75 13.67 17.40
C GLY A 176 -0.19 14.69 18.00
N MET A 177 -1.24 14.23 18.70
CA MET A 177 -2.25 15.13 19.27
C MET A 177 -1.72 15.99 20.43
N TYR A 178 -0.79 15.46 21.20
CA TYR A 178 -0.28 16.12 22.42
C TYR A 178 1.22 16.37 22.31
N GLY A 179 1.61 17.59 21.98
CA GLY A 179 3.01 18.04 21.93
C GLY A 179 3.48 18.76 23.19
N GLU A 180 2.60 19.07 24.15
CA GLU A 180 2.90 19.84 25.34
C GLU A 180 3.18 18.93 26.54
N PRO A 181 4.26 19.16 27.30
CA PRO A 181 4.61 18.36 28.47
C PRO A 181 3.50 18.24 29.52
N GLU A 182 2.68 19.29 29.68
CA GLU A 182 1.56 19.35 30.62
C GLU A 182 0.41 18.40 30.27
N LYS A 183 0.33 17.97 28.99
CA LYS A 183 -0.70 17.04 28.49
C LYS A 183 -0.24 15.59 28.46
N LYS A 184 0.94 15.29 29.03
CA LYS A 184 1.54 13.95 29.03
C LYS A 184 0.65 12.89 29.66
N ASP A 185 -0.12 13.22 30.67
CA ASP A 185 -1.02 12.26 31.31
C ASP A 185 -2.23 11.96 30.42
N LYS A 186 -2.76 12.96 29.70
CA LYS A 186 -3.81 12.74 28.68
C LYS A 186 -3.35 11.89 27.49
N ALA A 187 -2.07 11.99 27.12
CA ALA A 187 -1.47 11.17 26.07
C ALA A 187 -1.30 9.69 26.48
N ARG A 188 -1.48 9.36 27.76
CA ARG A 188 -1.39 7.99 28.31
C ARG A 188 -2.74 7.31 28.44
N GLU A 189 -3.83 8.05 28.44
CA GLU A 189 -5.21 7.56 28.50
C GLU A 189 -5.68 7.11 27.10
#